data_ff18184cdbeea1252bcede3ffc7896bb
#
_entry.id   ff18184cdbeea1252bcede3ffc7896bb
#
_cell.length_a   1.000
_cell.length_b   1.000
_cell.length_c   1.000
_cell.angle_alpha   90.00
_cell.angle_beta   90.00
_cell.angle_gamma   90.00
#
_symmetry.space_group_name_H-M   'P 1'
#
loop_
_entity.id
_entity.type
_entity.pdbx_description
1 polymer ?
#
loop_
_entity_poly.entity_id
_entity_poly.type
_entity_poly.pdbx_seq_one_letter_code
_entity_poly.pdbx_strand_id
1 'polypeptide(L)'
;GKKPVKNYPKEQPLTDEIRVKEYDPNIQIPALFYAFRTPAQSNRDSSVINYIAQYLSGSESSVLYKKLVDDKQMALGVQSFNIEQEDYSLFTIFILPQGETTLQDLVAEVEVEIEKIQKELISEKNYQKVQNTFENSYVSSLGSVTGRSQALAQYYHLYGDASMINKFPDIYRSITREEIKDVANKHLNKTQRLIMEYLPETKE
;
A
#
# COMPACT_ATOMS: atom_id res chain seq x y z
N GLY A 1 -1.91 -27.93 21.20
CA GLY A 1 -1.96 -27.08 22.40
C GLY A 1 -2.87 -25.87 22.19
N LYS A 2 -3.34 -25.27 23.27
CA LYS A 2 -4.11 -24.01 23.14
C LYS A 2 -3.20 -22.90 22.67
N LYS A 3 -3.67 -22.12 21.67
CA LYS A 3 -2.98 -20.92 21.18
C LYS A 3 -2.82 -19.94 22.35
N PRO A 4 -1.62 -19.43 22.66
CA PRO A 4 -1.47 -18.44 23.73
C PRO A 4 -2.31 -17.21 23.43
N VAL A 5 -2.99 -16.68 24.45
CA VAL A 5 -3.72 -15.40 24.30
C VAL A 5 -2.67 -14.29 24.26
N LYS A 6 -2.60 -13.62 23.12
CA LYS A 6 -1.76 -12.43 22.97
C LYS A 6 -2.46 -11.25 23.66
N ASN A 7 -1.82 -10.70 24.68
CA ASN A 7 -2.32 -9.52 25.38
C ASN A 7 -1.31 -8.38 25.19
N TYR A 8 -1.37 -7.73 24.04
CA TYR A 8 -0.55 -6.55 23.74
C TYR A 8 -1.34 -5.27 24.00
N PRO A 9 -0.71 -4.22 24.55
CA PRO A 9 -1.31 -2.91 24.59
C PRO A 9 -1.59 -2.44 23.13
N LYS A 10 -2.82 -2.01 22.88
CA LYS A 10 -3.17 -1.44 21.57
C LYS A 10 -2.58 -0.04 21.48
N GLU A 11 -1.83 0.21 20.41
CA GLU A 11 -1.38 1.55 20.09
C GLU A 11 -2.57 2.48 19.81
N GLN A 12 -2.46 3.71 20.29
CA GLN A 12 -3.46 4.73 19.98
C GLN A 12 -3.33 5.17 18.51
N PRO A 13 -4.45 5.49 17.84
CA PRO A 13 -4.41 6.12 16.53
C PRO A 13 -3.60 7.43 16.56
N LEU A 14 -2.98 7.77 15.44
CA LEU A 14 -2.39 9.10 15.28
C LEU A 14 -3.49 10.15 15.32
N THR A 15 -3.19 11.32 15.90
CA THR A 15 -4.09 12.47 15.93
C THR A 15 -3.69 13.53 14.91
N ASP A 16 -2.42 13.52 14.50
CA ASP A 16 -1.83 14.51 13.61
C ASP A 16 -0.85 13.85 12.64
N GLU A 17 -0.52 14.57 11.56
CA GLU A 17 0.54 14.20 10.64
C GLU A 17 1.89 14.19 11.36
N ILE A 18 2.68 13.14 11.16
CA ILE A 18 4.05 13.04 11.63
C ILE A 18 4.98 13.29 10.46
N ARG A 19 5.92 14.23 10.61
CA ARG A 19 7.03 14.45 9.68
C ARG A 19 8.35 14.20 10.37
N VAL A 20 9.19 13.34 9.77
CA VAL A 20 10.50 13.00 10.31
C VAL A 20 11.57 13.07 9.22
N LYS A 21 12.81 13.33 9.65
CA LYS A 21 14.01 13.20 8.83
C LYS A 21 14.92 12.20 9.49
N GLU A 22 15.31 11.19 8.72
CA GLU A 22 16.26 10.17 9.15
C GLU A 22 17.47 10.18 8.23
N TYR A 23 18.67 9.98 8.81
CA TYR A 23 19.91 10.03 8.08
C TYR A 23 20.63 8.67 8.12
N ASP A 24 21.13 8.23 6.98
CA ASP A 24 21.86 6.97 6.85
C ASP A 24 23.17 7.18 6.06
N PRO A 25 24.33 6.85 6.63
CA PRO A 25 25.63 6.99 5.96
C PRO A 25 25.83 6.01 4.80
N ASN A 26 24.96 5.00 4.65
CA ASN A 26 25.11 3.95 3.64
C ASN A 26 24.33 4.22 2.37
N ILE A 27 23.44 5.22 2.33
CA ILE A 27 22.70 5.58 1.14
C ILE A 27 23.34 6.77 0.43
N GLN A 28 23.16 6.84 -0.88
CA GLN A 28 23.66 7.95 -1.71
C GLN A 28 22.54 8.80 -2.28
N ILE A 29 21.34 8.25 -2.36
CA ILE A 29 20.16 8.89 -2.94
C ILE A 29 19.11 9.00 -1.83
N PRO A 30 18.51 10.19 -1.62
CA PRO A 30 17.44 10.34 -0.67
C PRO A 30 16.22 9.51 -1.09
N ALA A 31 15.36 9.20 -0.13
CA ALA A 31 14.11 8.51 -0.38
C ALA A 31 12.95 9.16 0.39
N LEU A 32 11.77 9.13 -0.21
CA LEU A 32 10.53 9.53 0.44
C LEU A 32 9.75 8.28 0.86
N PHE A 33 9.39 8.21 2.14
CA PHE A 33 8.39 7.28 2.64
C PHE A 33 7.15 8.06 3.04
N TYR A 34 6.04 7.73 2.41
CA TYR A 34 4.74 8.33 2.67
C TYR A 34 3.80 7.22 3.15
N ALA A 35 3.53 7.16 4.44
CA ALA A 35 2.91 6.01 5.07
C ALA A 35 1.62 6.36 5.82
N PHE A 36 0.62 5.47 5.75
CA PHE A 36 -0.65 5.57 6.45
C PHE A 36 -0.87 4.34 7.30
N ARG A 37 -1.40 4.56 8.50
CA ARG A 37 -1.92 3.46 9.31
C ARG A 37 -3.24 2.97 8.72
N THR A 38 -3.33 1.69 8.45
CA THR A 38 -4.48 1.04 7.83
C THR A 38 -4.96 -0.15 8.67
N PRO A 39 -6.16 -0.68 8.46
CA PRO A 39 -6.71 -1.74 9.29
C PRO A 39 -5.94 -3.06 9.16
N ALA A 40 -6.18 -3.95 10.12
CA ALA A 40 -5.65 -5.31 10.14
C ALA A 40 -5.89 -6.08 8.83
N GLN A 41 -5.00 -6.99 8.50
CA GLN A 41 -5.08 -7.83 7.29
C GLN A 41 -6.41 -8.57 7.13
N SER A 42 -7.02 -9.00 8.24
CA SER A 42 -8.31 -9.70 8.22
C SER A 42 -9.51 -8.80 7.93
N ASN A 43 -9.34 -7.48 7.93
CA ASN A 43 -10.40 -6.52 7.64
C ASN A 43 -10.58 -6.36 6.13
N ARG A 44 -11.82 -6.26 5.65
CA ARG A 44 -12.13 -6.04 4.24
C ARG A 44 -11.46 -4.79 3.66
N ASP A 45 -11.40 -3.70 4.43
CA ASP A 45 -10.75 -2.47 3.98
C ASP A 45 -9.26 -2.69 3.64
N SER A 46 -8.56 -3.67 4.26
CA SER A 46 -7.19 -4.01 3.90
C SER A 46 -7.08 -4.52 2.47
N SER A 47 -8.04 -5.34 2.01
CA SER A 47 -8.09 -5.77 0.60
C SER A 47 -8.30 -4.60 -0.36
N VAL A 48 -9.10 -3.60 0.04
CA VAL A 48 -9.31 -2.39 -0.75
C VAL A 48 -8.06 -1.51 -0.77
N ILE A 49 -7.32 -1.42 0.35
CA ILE A 49 -6.02 -0.73 0.40
C ILE A 49 -5.00 -1.40 -0.53
N ASN A 50 -4.97 -2.74 -0.58
CA ASN A 50 -4.14 -3.46 -1.56
C ASN A 50 -4.53 -3.12 -3.01
N TYR A 51 -5.84 -2.93 -3.26
CA TYR A 51 -6.33 -2.49 -4.55
C TYR A 51 -5.81 -1.08 -4.90
N ILE A 52 -5.87 -0.15 -3.94
CA ILE A 52 -5.34 1.21 -4.09
C ILE A 52 -3.83 1.18 -4.34
N ALA A 53 -3.08 0.34 -3.60
CA ALA A 53 -1.64 0.16 -3.81
C ALA A 53 -1.34 -0.27 -5.25
N GLN A 54 -2.04 -1.28 -5.74
CA GLN A 54 -1.87 -1.77 -7.11
C GLN A 54 -2.25 -0.73 -8.17
N TYR A 55 -3.30 0.07 -7.92
CA TYR A 55 -3.71 1.16 -8.79
C TYR A 55 -2.66 2.26 -8.87
N LEU A 56 -2.07 2.65 -7.73
CA LEU A 56 -1.11 3.75 -7.66
C LEU A 56 0.22 3.40 -8.32
N SER A 57 0.83 2.26 -8.02
CA SER A 57 2.16 1.92 -8.53
C SER A 57 2.45 0.43 -8.71
N GLY A 58 1.44 -0.41 -8.82
CA GLY A 58 1.63 -1.87 -8.97
C GLY A 58 2.24 -2.31 -10.32
N SER A 59 2.43 -1.41 -11.26
CA SER A 59 3.07 -1.66 -12.56
C SER A 59 3.54 -0.34 -13.19
N GLU A 60 4.41 -0.41 -14.21
CA GLU A 60 4.86 0.76 -14.98
C GLU A 60 3.70 1.57 -15.59
N SER A 61 2.58 0.94 -15.90
CA SER A 61 1.39 1.62 -16.40
C SER A 61 0.43 2.12 -15.33
N SER A 62 0.83 2.11 -14.05
CA SER A 62 0.07 2.66 -12.92
C SER A 62 0.20 4.18 -12.83
N VAL A 63 -0.75 4.82 -12.14
CA VAL A 63 -0.91 6.28 -12.24
C VAL A 63 0.28 7.07 -11.69
N LEU A 64 0.85 6.67 -10.55
CA LEU A 64 2.02 7.35 -10.01
C LEU A 64 3.28 7.05 -10.81
N TYR A 65 3.46 5.80 -11.27
CA TYR A 65 4.62 5.45 -12.08
C TYR A 65 4.65 6.27 -13.36
N LYS A 66 3.57 6.24 -14.14
CA LYS A 66 3.48 7.05 -15.36
C LYS A 66 3.73 8.54 -15.10
N LYS A 67 3.08 9.07 -14.08
CA LYS A 67 3.18 10.50 -13.77
C LYS A 67 4.57 10.92 -13.33
N LEU A 68 5.18 10.19 -12.41
CA LEU A 68 6.44 10.59 -11.76
C LEU A 68 7.68 10.12 -12.52
N VAL A 69 7.62 8.92 -13.12
CA VAL A 69 8.77 8.32 -13.80
C VAL A 69 8.76 8.68 -15.30
N ASP A 70 7.65 8.37 -16.00
CA ASP A 70 7.60 8.53 -17.46
C ASP A 70 7.37 9.99 -17.89
N ASP A 71 6.28 10.62 -17.38
CA ASP A 71 5.81 11.90 -17.90
C ASP A 71 6.61 13.10 -17.35
N LYS A 72 6.80 13.17 -16.02
CA LYS A 72 7.47 14.28 -15.33
C LYS A 72 8.95 14.05 -15.07
N GLN A 73 9.42 12.81 -15.14
CA GLN A 73 10.81 12.44 -14.84
C GLN A 73 11.32 12.97 -13.47
N MET A 74 10.44 12.96 -12.49
CA MET A 74 10.71 13.42 -11.12
C MET A 74 11.24 12.32 -10.21
N ALA A 75 11.04 11.06 -10.60
CA ALA A 75 11.43 9.90 -9.79
C ALA A 75 12.15 8.85 -10.62
N LEU A 76 13.16 8.22 -10.03
CA LEU A 76 13.81 7.01 -10.55
C LEU A 76 12.91 5.80 -10.44
N GLY A 77 12.01 5.80 -9.47
CA GLY A 77 11.05 4.75 -9.23
C GLY A 77 10.07 5.11 -8.13
N VAL A 78 8.89 4.52 -8.20
CA VAL A 78 7.83 4.63 -7.19
C VAL A 78 7.21 3.27 -6.96
N GLN A 79 6.97 2.94 -5.69
CA GLN A 79 6.31 1.72 -5.26
C GLN A 79 5.28 2.04 -4.18
N SER A 80 4.13 1.40 -4.23
CA SER A 80 3.15 1.42 -3.15
C SER A 80 2.77 0.00 -2.76
N PHE A 81 2.70 -0.25 -1.48
CA PHE A 81 2.41 -1.56 -0.91
C PHE A 81 1.78 -1.42 0.47
N ASN A 82 1.05 -2.43 0.89
CA ASN A 82 0.48 -2.53 2.22
C ASN A 82 1.25 -3.58 3.00
N ILE A 83 1.93 -3.16 4.07
CA ILE A 83 2.59 -4.07 5.01
C ILE A 83 1.51 -4.61 5.94
N GLU A 84 0.95 -5.74 5.57
CA GLU A 84 -0.17 -6.33 6.27
C GLU A 84 0.26 -7.00 7.58
N GLN A 85 -0.48 -6.73 8.65
CA GLN A 85 -0.24 -7.27 9.99
C GLN A 85 -1.54 -7.69 10.67
N GLU A 86 -1.42 -8.40 11.81
CA GLU A 86 -2.55 -9.00 12.54
C GLU A 86 -3.45 -7.94 13.19
N ASP A 87 -2.89 -6.86 13.74
CA ASP A 87 -3.64 -5.83 14.48
C ASP A 87 -3.96 -4.60 13.63
N TYR A 88 -3.01 -4.09 12.88
CA TYR A 88 -3.15 -3.02 11.88
C TYR A 88 -2.01 -3.11 10.88
N SER A 89 -2.25 -2.56 9.69
CA SER A 89 -1.32 -2.57 8.57
C SER A 89 -0.74 -1.19 8.33
N LEU A 90 0.28 -1.11 7.48
CA LEU A 90 0.91 0.14 7.08
C LEU A 90 0.90 0.23 5.55
N PHE A 91 0.06 1.08 4.99
CA PHE A 91 0.11 1.40 3.57
C PHE A 91 1.23 2.41 3.33
N THR A 92 2.17 2.07 2.46
CA THR A 92 3.37 2.88 2.21
C THR A 92 3.51 3.17 0.73
N ILE A 93 3.87 4.42 0.42
CA ILE A 93 4.36 4.84 -0.90
C ILE A 93 5.83 5.20 -0.72
N PHE A 94 6.70 4.51 -1.44
CA PHE A 94 8.14 4.70 -1.45
C PHE A 94 8.57 5.31 -2.79
N ILE A 95 9.33 6.40 -2.77
CA ILE A 95 9.75 7.11 -3.98
C ILE A 95 11.23 7.47 -3.88
N LEU A 96 11.97 7.21 -4.95
CA LEU A 96 13.34 7.68 -5.14
C LEU A 96 13.31 8.88 -6.09
N PRO A 97 13.73 10.08 -5.67
CA PRO A 97 13.75 11.26 -6.53
C PRO A 97 14.77 11.12 -7.67
N GLN A 98 14.55 11.86 -8.74
CA GLN A 98 15.46 11.98 -9.88
C GLN A 98 15.92 13.43 -10.08
N GLY A 99 17.22 13.60 -10.37
CA GLY A 99 17.79 14.90 -10.67
C GLY A 99 17.70 15.87 -9.49
N GLU A 100 17.17 17.08 -9.76
CA GLU A 100 17.00 18.14 -8.76
C GLU A 100 15.62 18.12 -8.07
N THR A 101 14.81 17.09 -8.31
CA THR A 101 13.48 16.98 -7.72
C THR A 101 13.58 16.90 -6.20
N THR A 102 12.90 17.79 -5.51
CA THR A 102 12.84 17.77 -4.05
C THR A 102 11.85 16.74 -3.53
N LEU A 103 12.08 16.23 -2.31
CA LEU A 103 11.11 15.31 -1.68
C LEU A 103 9.75 15.99 -1.44
N GLN A 104 9.75 17.32 -1.25
CA GLN A 104 8.51 18.09 -1.09
C GLN A 104 7.69 18.17 -2.39
N ASP A 105 8.35 18.25 -3.56
CA ASP A 105 7.66 18.20 -4.86
C ASP A 105 6.97 16.83 -5.05
N LEU A 106 7.64 15.75 -4.65
CA LEU A 106 7.06 14.41 -4.70
C LEU A 106 5.87 14.25 -3.75
N VAL A 107 5.94 14.83 -2.54
CA VAL A 107 4.80 14.86 -1.60
C VAL A 107 3.60 15.54 -2.26
N ALA A 108 3.80 16.70 -2.90
CA ALA A 108 2.71 17.43 -3.55
C ALA A 108 2.05 16.59 -4.67
N GLU A 109 2.84 15.88 -5.45
CA GLU A 109 2.32 15.02 -6.53
C GLU A 109 1.55 13.80 -6.00
N VAL A 110 2.01 13.19 -4.91
CA VAL A 110 1.31 12.09 -4.24
C VAL A 110 -0.02 12.57 -3.67
N GLU A 111 -0.05 13.75 -3.02
CA GLU A 111 -1.27 14.33 -2.47
C GLU A 111 -2.34 14.53 -3.56
N VAL A 112 -1.95 15.01 -4.74
CA VAL A 112 -2.88 15.17 -5.87
C VAL A 112 -3.53 13.84 -6.27
N GLU A 113 -2.77 12.74 -6.32
CA GLU A 113 -3.33 11.45 -6.72
C GLU A 113 -4.19 10.83 -5.60
N ILE A 114 -3.83 11.00 -4.33
CA ILE A 114 -4.66 10.58 -3.20
C ILE A 114 -5.98 11.37 -3.20
N GLU A 115 -5.93 12.69 -3.35
CA GLU A 115 -7.13 13.51 -3.43
C GLU A 115 -8.05 13.13 -4.60
N LYS A 116 -7.50 12.74 -5.75
CA LYS A 116 -8.32 12.25 -6.87
C LYS A 116 -9.09 10.99 -6.50
N ILE A 117 -8.43 9.99 -5.89
CA ILE A 117 -9.12 8.75 -5.46
C ILE A 117 -10.21 9.06 -4.43
N GLN A 118 -10.01 10.05 -3.57
CA GLN A 118 -10.98 10.46 -2.56
C GLN A 118 -12.17 11.22 -3.14
N LYS A 119 -11.97 11.96 -4.23
CA LYS A 119 -13.01 12.82 -4.84
C LYS A 119 -13.74 12.15 -5.99
N GLU A 120 -13.04 11.34 -6.77
CA GLU A 120 -13.51 10.78 -8.04
C GLU A 120 -13.48 9.25 -8.01
N LEU A 121 -14.31 8.63 -8.83
CA LEU A 121 -14.20 7.20 -9.10
C LEU A 121 -13.03 6.95 -10.05
N ILE A 122 -12.20 5.96 -9.76
CA ILE A 122 -11.16 5.53 -10.69
C ILE A 122 -11.81 5.09 -12.02
N SER A 123 -11.11 5.29 -13.14
CA SER A 123 -11.66 4.93 -14.45
C SER A 123 -11.95 3.43 -14.54
N GLU A 124 -13.00 3.07 -15.29
CA GLU A 124 -13.36 1.66 -15.53
C GLU A 124 -12.18 0.86 -16.09
N LYS A 125 -11.42 1.45 -17.01
CA LYS A 125 -10.23 0.83 -17.59
C LYS A 125 -9.18 0.45 -16.52
N ASN A 126 -8.90 1.36 -15.59
CA ASN A 126 -7.93 1.11 -14.53
C ASN A 126 -8.48 0.12 -13.49
N TYR A 127 -9.77 0.20 -13.20
CA TYR A 127 -10.43 -0.72 -12.31
C TYR A 127 -10.33 -2.16 -12.84
N GLN A 128 -10.73 -2.40 -14.09
CA GLN A 128 -10.63 -3.74 -14.70
C GLN A 128 -9.18 -4.24 -14.79
N LYS A 129 -8.24 -3.35 -15.11
CA LYS A 129 -6.82 -3.69 -15.14
C LYS A 129 -6.35 -4.22 -13.78
N VAL A 130 -6.69 -3.55 -12.68
CA VAL A 130 -6.26 -3.96 -11.34
C VAL A 130 -6.92 -5.28 -10.94
N GLN A 131 -8.22 -5.45 -11.22
CA GLN A 131 -8.90 -6.73 -11.00
C GLN A 131 -8.21 -7.90 -11.71
N ASN A 132 -7.94 -7.74 -13.00
CA ASN A 132 -7.26 -8.77 -13.77
C ASN A 132 -5.85 -9.08 -13.23
N THR A 133 -5.14 -8.07 -12.75
CA THR A 133 -3.81 -8.25 -12.14
C THR A 133 -3.89 -9.08 -10.86
N PHE A 134 -4.86 -8.80 -9.99
CA PHE A 134 -5.08 -9.59 -8.77
C PHE A 134 -5.43 -11.03 -9.08
N GLU A 135 -6.35 -11.27 -10.01
CA GLU A 135 -6.74 -12.63 -10.40
C GLU A 135 -5.55 -13.42 -10.94
N ASN A 136 -4.78 -12.82 -11.85
CA ASN A 136 -3.61 -13.47 -12.42
C ASN A 136 -2.54 -13.77 -11.36
N SER A 137 -2.26 -12.81 -10.49
CA SER A 137 -1.29 -12.97 -9.39
C SER A 137 -1.73 -14.06 -8.42
N TYR A 138 -3.02 -14.08 -8.08
CA TYR A 138 -3.59 -15.08 -7.19
C TYR A 138 -3.47 -16.50 -7.77
N VAL A 139 -3.91 -16.70 -9.01
CA VAL A 139 -3.80 -17.99 -9.70
C VAL A 139 -2.35 -18.43 -9.79
N SER A 140 -1.44 -17.52 -10.15
CA SER A 140 -0.01 -17.79 -10.25
C SER A 140 0.60 -18.18 -8.90
N SER A 141 0.22 -17.53 -7.81
CA SER A 141 0.71 -17.84 -6.46
C SER A 141 0.34 -19.27 -6.01
N LEU A 142 -0.79 -19.77 -6.45
CA LEU A 142 -1.28 -21.13 -6.17
C LEU A 142 -0.76 -22.19 -7.15
N GLY A 143 0.05 -21.83 -8.13
CA GLY A 143 0.61 -22.75 -9.14
C GLY A 143 1.57 -23.78 -8.57
N SER A 144 2.22 -23.51 -7.42
CA SER A 144 3.17 -24.40 -6.77
C SER A 144 2.59 -25.05 -5.50
N VAL A 145 3.15 -26.20 -5.11
CA VAL A 145 2.81 -26.86 -3.83
C VAL A 145 3.14 -25.95 -2.65
N THR A 146 4.29 -25.29 -2.69
CA THR A 146 4.72 -24.33 -1.64
C THR A 146 3.74 -23.18 -1.51
N GLY A 147 3.35 -22.53 -2.62
CA GLY A 147 2.39 -21.42 -2.61
C GLY A 147 1.04 -21.83 -2.03
N ARG A 148 0.51 -22.99 -2.42
CA ARG A 148 -0.74 -23.53 -1.84
C ARG A 148 -0.62 -23.80 -0.34
N SER A 149 0.49 -24.41 0.09
CA SER A 149 0.70 -24.73 1.50
C SER A 149 0.81 -23.46 2.35
N GLN A 150 1.52 -22.45 1.87
CA GLN A 150 1.63 -21.14 2.53
C GLN A 150 0.27 -20.44 2.61
N ALA A 151 -0.48 -20.40 1.51
CA ALA A 151 -1.81 -19.79 1.48
C ALA A 151 -2.78 -20.47 2.47
N LEU A 152 -2.83 -21.81 2.49
CA LEU A 152 -3.67 -22.55 3.42
C LEU A 152 -3.31 -22.25 4.88
N ALA A 153 -2.02 -22.24 5.21
CA ALA A 153 -1.55 -21.94 6.57
C ALA A 153 -1.87 -20.51 6.97
N GLN A 154 -1.66 -19.54 6.06
CA GLN A 154 -1.94 -18.12 6.30
C GLN A 154 -3.44 -17.88 6.52
N TYR A 155 -4.30 -18.42 5.66
CA TYR A 155 -5.75 -18.25 5.82
C TYR A 155 -6.28 -18.90 7.09
N TYR A 156 -5.77 -20.09 7.44
CA TYR A 156 -6.13 -20.70 8.72
C TYR A 156 -5.64 -19.86 9.91
N HIS A 157 -4.44 -19.31 9.83
CA HIS A 157 -3.90 -18.46 10.90
C HIS A 157 -4.72 -17.18 11.11
N LEU A 158 -5.08 -16.50 10.03
CA LEU A 158 -5.75 -15.18 10.07
C LEU A 158 -7.26 -15.28 10.31
N TYR A 159 -7.90 -16.25 9.66
CA TYR A 159 -9.38 -16.35 9.62
C TYR A 159 -9.91 -17.58 10.40
N GLY A 160 -9.03 -18.50 10.83
CA GLY A 160 -9.46 -19.77 11.39
C GLY A 160 -10.07 -20.74 10.36
N ASP A 161 -10.02 -20.39 9.07
CA ASP A 161 -10.69 -21.12 7.99
C ASP A 161 -9.77 -21.21 6.74
N ALA A 162 -9.18 -22.39 6.53
CA ALA A 162 -8.34 -22.63 5.35
C ALA A 162 -9.14 -22.57 4.03
N SER A 163 -10.48 -22.74 4.06
CA SER A 163 -11.32 -22.66 2.87
C SER A 163 -11.38 -21.26 2.25
N MET A 164 -10.87 -20.25 2.96
CA MET A 164 -10.68 -18.88 2.44
C MET A 164 -9.85 -18.86 1.16
N ILE A 165 -9.00 -19.85 0.91
CA ILE A 165 -8.27 -20.01 -0.36
C ILE A 165 -9.21 -20.03 -1.57
N ASN A 166 -10.43 -20.52 -1.42
CA ASN A 166 -11.41 -20.54 -2.51
C ASN A 166 -12.30 -19.28 -2.56
N LYS A 167 -12.39 -18.55 -1.46
CA LYS A 167 -13.27 -17.37 -1.32
C LYS A 167 -12.54 -16.05 -1.61
N PHE A 168 -11.21 -16.06 -1.45
CA PHE A 168 -10.40 -14.85 -1.53
C PHE A 168 -10.49 -14.12 -2.88
N PRO A 169 -10.52 -14.79 -4.05
CA PRO A 169 -10.75 -14.13 -5.33
C PRO A 169 -12.07 -13.36 -5.39
N ASP A 170 -13.13 -13.89 -4.78
CA ASP A 170 -14.44 -13.26 -4.79
C ASP A 170 -14.47 -11.99 -3.94
N ILE A 171 -13.63 -11.89 -2.91
CA ILE A 171 -13.43 -10.65 -2.15
C ILE A 171 -12.95 -9.55 -3.08
N TYR A 172 -11.91 -9.79 -3.86
CA TYR A 172 -11.38 -8.80 -4.80
C TYR A 172 -12.35 -8.48 -5.94
N ARG A 173 -13.08 -9.46 -6.46
CA ARG A 173 -14.12 -9.26 -7.50
C ARG A 173 -15.27 -8.40 -7.00
N SER A 174 -15.59 -8.50 -5.72
CA SER A 174 -16.68 -7.75 -5.11
C SER A 174 -16.34 -6.32 -4.69
N ILE A 175 -15.04 -5.91 -4.76
CA ILE A 175 -14.64 -4.53 -4.47
C ILE A 175 -15.19 -3.63 -5.57
N THR A 176 -15.92 -2.57 -5.20
CA THR A 176 -16.47 -1.61 -6.16
C THR A 176 -15.62 -0.33 -6.23
N ARG A 177 -15.83 0.47 -7.27
CA ARG A 177 -15.15 1.76 -7.44
C ARG A 177 -15.56 2.75 -6.34
N GLU A 178 -16.81 2.68 -5.91
CA GLU A 178 -17.35 3.44 -4.78
C GLU A 178 -16.66 3.05 -3.48
N GLU A 179 -16.52 1.75 -3.22
CA GLU A 179 -15.83 1.24 -2.03
C GLU A 179 -14.35 1.68 -1.99
N ILE A 180 -13.66 1.72 -3.14
CA ILE A 180 -12.29 2.23 -3.24
C ILE A 180 -12.22 3.69 -2.79
N LYS A 181 -13.14 4.53 -3.27
CA LYS A 181 -13.23 5.93 -2.88
C LYS A 181 -13.54 6.09 -1.39
N ASP A 182 -14.48 5.33 -0.86
CA ASP A 182 -14.89 5.41 0.55
C ASP A 182 -13.76 4.99 1.49
N VAL A 183 -13.04 3.91 1.16
CA VAL A 183 -11.89 3.42 1.93
C VAL A 183 -10.71 4.39 1.84
N ALA A 184 -10.47 5.01 0.68
CA ALA A 184 -9.47 6.06 0.55
C ALA A 184 -9.78 7.26 1.46
N ASN A 185 -11.03 7.72 1.52
CA ASN A 185 -11.44 8.79 2.43
C ASN A 185 -11.30 8.40 3.91
N LYS A 186 -11.59 7.16 4.24
CA LYS A 186 -11.53 6.66 5.61
C LYS A 186 -10.11 6.51 6.15
N HIS A 187 -9.17 6.03 5.33
CA HIS A 187 -7.86 5.63 5.79
C HIS A 187 -6.69 6.49 5.28
N LEU A 188 -6.80 7.13 4.12
CA LEU A 188 -5.72 7.93 3.54
C LEU A 188 -5.85 9.41 3.91
N ASN A 189 -6.00 9.70 5.18
CA ASN A 189 -6.16 11.06 5.69
C ASN A 189 -4.92 11.57 6.46
N LYS A 190 -4.79 12.89 6.56
CA LYS A 190 -3.61 13.54 7.14
C LYS A 190 -3.35 13.16 8.60
N THR A 191 -4.39 12.85 9.37
CA THR A 191 -4.24 12.51 10.79
C THR A 191 -3.73 11.09 11.03
N GLN A 192 -3.66 10.26 10.00
CA GLN A 192 -3.22 8.86 10.10
C GLN A 192 -1.97 8.59 9.26
N ARG A 193 -1.16 9.64 9.01
CA ARG A 193 0.01 9.50 8.13
C ARG A 193 1.32 9.95 8.76
N LEU A 194 2.38 9.34 8.27
CA LEU A 194 3.77 9.72 8.49
C LEU A 194 4.42 10.01 7.14
N ILE A 195 5.15 11.12 7.06
CA ILE A 195 6.02 11.46 5.94
C ILE A 195 7.45 11.44 6.45
N MET A 196 8.28 10.55 5.91
CA MET A 196 9.69 10.43 6.28
C MET A 196 10.57 10.78 5.10
N GLU A 197 11.43 11.77 5.29
CA GLU A 197 12.54 12.09 4.43
C GLU A 197 13.75 11.25 4.89
N TYR A 198 14.13 10.24 4.13
CA TYR A 198 15.28 9.40 4.40
C TYR A 198 16.46 9.91 3.59
N LEU A 199 17.45 10.43 4.26
CA LEU A 199 18.49 11.27 3.67
C LEU A 199 19.87 10.65 3.80
N PRO A 200 20.77 10.84 2.82
CA PRO A 200 22.18 10.48 3.00
C PRO A 200 22.80 11.37 4.08
N GLU A 201 23.64 10.77 4.92
CA GLU A 201 24.45 11.53 5.87
C GLU A 201 25.54 12.28 5.10
N THR A 202 25.55 13.61 5.20
CA THR A 202 26.63 14.42 4.61
C THR A 202 27.90 14.16 5.41
N LYS A 203 28.89 13.53 4.80
CA LYS A 203 30.25 13.48 5.39
C LYS A 203 30.82 14.91 5.32
N GLU A 204 30.94 15.57 6.48
CA GLU A 204 31.76 16.77 6.61
C GLU A 204 33.24 16.47 6.31
#